data_e73beeeebd6e9e8c5efb7053097c2982
#
_entry.id   e73beeeebd6e9e8c5efb7053097c2982
#
_cell.length_a   1.000
_cell.length_b   1.000
_cell.length_c   1.000
_cell.angle_alpha   90.00
_cell.angle_beta   90.00
_cell.angle_gamma   90.00
#
_symmetry.space_group_name_H-M   'P 1'
#
loop_
_entity.id
_entity.type
_entity.pdbx_description
1 polymer ?
#
loop_
_entity_poly.entity_id
_entity_poly.type
_entity_poly.pdbx_seq_one_letter_code
_entity_poly.pdbx_strand_id
1 'polypeptide(L)'
;MTAKSRSDVNIIATVNTDTHEILLVSTPRDYFVPLSISGGAPDKLTHAGIYGIDVCMDTLGMLYDIDINYYFRINFGGFVKVIDALGGITVNSDYDFDSKNILGYHFNKGENYVNGEQALIFARERYAFQEGDRQRGKNQMEVIRGVVKKALSPEILTSYSSILSSLSLIHISEPTR
;
A
#
# COMPACT_ATOMS: atom_id res chain seq x y z
N MET A 1 9.07 -7.21 18.47
CA MET A 1 8.42 -5.93 18.83
C MET A 1 7.92 -5.27 17.56
N THR A 2 6.62 -5.18 17.36
CA THR A 2 6.02 -4.46 16.24
C THR A 2 6.29 -2.97 16.41
N ALA A 3 6.98 -2.36 15.45
CA ALA A 3 7.30 -0.93 15.51
C ALA A 3 5.98 -0.12 15.49
N LYS A 4 5.72 0.59 16.58
CA LYS A 4 4.58 1.51 16.69
C LYS A 4 4.91 2.77 15.89
N SER A 5 4.20 3.02 14.80
CA SER A 5 4.38 4.20 13.95
C SER A 5 3.06 4.58 13.31
N ARG A 6 2.93 5.84 12.87
CA ARG A 6 1.77 6.28 12.09
C ARG A 6 1.59 5.42 10.85
N SER A 7 0.33 5.15 10.48
CA SER A 7 -0.01 4.49 9.21
C SER A 7 -0.20 5.57 8.14
N ASP A 8 0.70 5.63 7.17
CA ASP A 8 0.64 6.63 6.10
C ASP A 8 -0.28 6.21 4.93
N VAL A 9 -0.45 4.91 4.75
CA VAL A 9 -1.29 4.31 3.71
C VAL A 9 -2.12 3.21 4.34
N ASN A 10 -3.45 3.29 4.19
CA ASN A 10 -4.39 2.29 4.69
C ASN A 10 -5.22 1.80 3.51
N ILE A 11 -5.02 0.55 3.12
CA ILE A 11 -5.72 -0.07 1.99
C ILE A 11 -6.31 -1.40 2.44
N ILE A 12 -7.59 -1.57 2.19
CA ILE A 12 -8.30 -2.83 2.35
C ILE A 12 -8.31 -3.52 0.99
N ALA A 13 -7.93 -4.79 0.97
CA ALA A 13 -8.05 -5.65 -0.19
C ALA A 13 -9.07 -6.75 0.13
N THR A 14 -10.17 -6.78 -0.60
CA THR A 14 -11.16 -7.85 -0.52
C THR A 14 -10.99 -8.76 -1.72
N VAL A 15 -10.82 -10.06 -1.46
CA VAL A 15 -10.62 -11.08 -2.49
C VAL A 15 -11.87 -11.95 -2.56
N ASN A 16 -12.52 -11.97 -3.73
CA ASN A 16 -13.56 -12.94 -4.02
C ASN A 16 -12.89 -14.21 -4.56
N THR A 17 -12.95 -15.28 -3.78
CA THR A 17 -12.28 -16.56 -4.12
C THR A 17 -12.97 -17.30 -5.27
N ASP A 18 -14.24 -17.03 -5.52
CA ASP A 18 -15.01 -17.72 -6.57
C ASP A 18 -14.81 -17.05 -7.92
N THR A 19 -14.82 -15.70 -7.96
CA THR A 19 -14.65 -14.93 -9.21
C THR A 19 -13.19 -14.53 -9.46
N HIS A 20 -12.30 -14.69 -8.47
CA HIS A 20 -10.90 -14.23 -8.48
C HIS A 20 -10.76 -12.71 -8.66
N GLU A 21 -11.79 -11.97 -8.27
CA GLU A 21 -11.77 -10.51 -8.31
C GLU A 21 -11.19 -9.94 -7.02
N ILE A 22 -10.43 -8.85 -7.15
CA ILE A 22 -9.83 -8.13 -6.02
C ILE A 22 -10.37 -6.70 -6.02
N LEU A 23 -11.06 -6.33 -4.94
CA LEU A 23 -11.47 -4.96 -4.67
C LEU A 23 -10.45 -4.30 -3.74
N LEU A 24 -9.92 -3.16 -4.15
CA LEU A 24 -9.00 -2.35 -3.34
C LEU A 24 -9.69 -1.05 -2.91
N VAL A 25 -9.72 -0.78 -1.60
CA VAL A 25 -10.29 0.44 -1.02
C VAL A 25 -9.20 1.17 -0.25
N SER A 26 -8.85 2.38 -0.70
CA SER A 26 -7.89 3.25 0.00
C SER A 26 -8.63 4.21 0.92
N THR A 27 -8.26 4.20 2.21
CA THR A 27 -8.78 5.12 3.22
C THR A 27 -7.76 6.22 3.50
N PRO A 28 -8.11 7.51 3.33
CA PRO A 28 -7.19 8.61 3.61
C PRO A 28 -6.68 8.56 5.06
N ARG A 29 -5.38 8.73 5.25
CA ARG A 29 -4.75 8.67 6.57
C ARG A 29 -5.26 9.73 7.54
N ASP A 30 -5.67 10.89 7.03
CA ASP A 30 -6.18 12.01 7.81
C ASP A 30 -7.71 11.95 8.03
N TYR A 31 -8.34 10.83 7.62
CA TYR A 31 -9.76 10.61 7.86
C TYR A 31 -10.04 10.57 9.36
N PHE A 32 -11.03 11.36 9.80
CA PHE A 32 -11.35 11.55 11.21
C PHE A 32 -12.42 10.56 11.62
N VAL A 33 -12.03 9.55 12.39
CA VAL A 33 -12.88 8.40 12.73
C VAL A 33 -12.74 8.03 14.21
N PRO A 34 -13.75 7.44 14.85
CA PRO A 34 -13.59 6.84 16.16
C PRO A 34 -12.54 5.71 16.09
N LEU A 35 -11.45 5.81 16.84
CA LEU A 35 -10.49 4.71 16.96
C LEU A 35 -11.08 3.63 17.88
N SER A 36 -10.81 2.36 17.62
CA SER A 36 -11.34 1.22 18.39
C SER A 36 -11.04 1.30 19.90
N ILE A 37 -9.94 1.95 20.27
CA ILE A 37 -9.53 2.13 21.69
C ILE A 37 -9.99 3.43 22.32
N SER A 38 -10.62 4.34 21.58
CA SER A 38 -10.92 5.70 22.04
C SER A 38 -12.24 5.86 22.78
N GLY A 39 -13.01 4.76 22.95
CA GLY A 39 -14.34 4.82 23.53
C GLY A 39 -15.34 5.69 22.75
N GLY A 40 -15.13 5.84 21.44
CA GLY A 40 -15.98 6.63 20.54
C GLY A 40 -15.45 8.03 20.24
N ALA A 41 -14.36 8.48 20.88
CA ALA A 41 -13.75 9.77 20.55
C ALA A 41 -13.04 9.68 19.18
N PRO A 42 -13.37 10.58 18.23
CA PRO A 42 -12.76 10.54 16.91
C PRO A 42 -11.34 11.12 16.92
N ASP A 43 -10.46 10.54 16.09
CA ASP A 43 -9.11 11.01 15.81
C ASP A 43 -8.74 10.68 14.36
N LYS A 44 -7.58 11.14 13.89
CA LYS A 44 -7.08 10.79 12.57
C LYS A 44 -6.74 9.30 12.49
N LEU A 45 -7.18 8.64 11.43
CA LEU A 45 -6.91 7.22 11.18
C LEU A 45 -5.41 6.86 11.27
N THR A 46 -4.52 7.76 10.83
CA THR A 46 -3.06 7.56 10.92
C THR A 46 -2.57 7.30 12.35
N HIS A 47 -3.29 7.81 13.36
CA HIS A 47 -2.91 7.63 14.76
C HIS A 47 -3.19 6.22 15.29
N ALA A 48 -4.10 5.47 14.66
CA ALA A 48 -4.33 4.05 14.99
C ALA A 48 -3.03 3.25 14.95
N GLY A 49 -2.15 3.52 13.98
CA GLY A 49 -0.85 2.86 13.84
C GLY A 49 0.11 3.07 15.02
N ILE A 50 -0.04 4.16 15.79
CA ILE A 50 0.77 4.43 17.00
C ILE A 50 0.43 3.42 18.11
N TYR A 51 -0.84 2.99 18.16
CA TYR A 51 -1.32 2.04 19.16
C TYR A 51 -1.06 0.59 18.76
N GLY A 52 -0.91 0.31 17.48
CA GLY A 52 -0.57 -1.02 16.96
C GLY A 52 -1.42 -1.44 15.78
N ILE A 53 -1.10 -2.62 15.25
CA ILE A 53 -1.80 -3.14 14.07
C ILE A 53 -3.24 -3.55 14.40
N ASP A 54 -3.46 -4.12 15.57
CA ASP A 54 -4.79 -4.56 16.01
C ASP A 54 -5.76 -3.37 16.05
N VAL A 55 -5.31 -2.22 16.60
CA VAL A 55 -6.12 -0.99 16.60
C VAL A 55 -6.40 -0.47 15.20
N CYS A 56 -5.46 -0.62 14.25
CA CYS A 56 -5.70 -0.26 12.85
C CYS A 56 -6.77 -1.17 12.23
N MET A 57 -6.66 -2.48 12.44
CA MET A 57 -7.59 -3.48 11.90
C MET A 57 -8.99 -3.27 12.48
N ASP A 58 -9.10 -3.18 13.81
CA ASP A 58 -10.38 -2.98 14.48
C ASP A 58 -11.03 -1.65 14.07
N THR A 59 -10.24 -0.57 13.96
CA THR A 59 -10.75 0.74 13.54
C THR A 59 -11.29 0.69 12.10
N LEU A 60 -10.56 0.05 11.18
CA LEU A 60 -11.01 -0.11 9.79
C LEU A 60 -12.18 -1.09 9.70
N GLY A 61 -12.17 -2.18 10.49
CA GLY A 61 -13.27 -3.12 10.59
C GLY A 61 -14.56 -2.44 11.04
N MET A 62 -14.49 -1.61 12.09
CA MET A 62 -15.63 -0.80 12.58
C MET A 62 -16.10 0.21 11.52
N LEU A 63 -15.16 0.86 10.80
CA LEU A 63 -15.50 1.87 9.79
C LEU A 63 -16.28 1.31 8.62
N TYR A 64 -15.94 0.10 8.19
CA TYR A 64 -16.50 -0.54 7.00
C TYR A 64 -17.49 -1.67 7.31
N ASP A 65 -17.72 -1.97 8.60
CA ASP A 65 -18.56 -3.07 9.08
C ASP A 65 -18.14 -4.41 8.46
N ILE A 66 -16.83 -4.72 8.56
CA ILE A 66 -16.23 -5.94 8.03
C ILE A 66 -15.23 -6.56 9.02
N ASP A 67 -15.06 -7.88 8.94
CA ASP A 67 -13.96 -8.57 9.60
C ASP A 67 -12.70 -8.53 8.72
N ILE A 68 -11.58 -8.08 9.29
CA ILE A 68 -10.28 -8.10 8.62
C ILE A 68 -9.52 -9.37 9.05
N ASN A 69 -9.33 -10.29 8.12
CA ASN A 69 -8.76 -11.61 8.40
C ASN A 69 -7.24 -11.62 8.43
N TYR A 70 -6.60 -10.80 7.60
CA TYR A 70 -5.14 -10.75 7.43
C TYR A 70 -4.67 -9.32 7.34
N TYR A 71 -3.41 -9.07 7.69
CA TYR A 71 -2.78 -7.79 7.45
C TYR A 71 -1.41 -7.93 6.81
N PHE A 72 -1.04 -6.92 6.06
CA PHE A 72 0.26 -6.75 5.49
C PHE A 72 0.80 -5.38 5.87
N ARG A 73 1.95 -5.34 6.52
CA ARG A 73 2.60 -4.09 6.90
C ARG A 73 3.99 -4.03 6.31
N ILE A 74 4.28 -2.93 5.61
CA ILE A 74 5.56 -2.70 4.96
C ILE A 74 6.06 -1.29 5.24
N ASN A 75 7.36 -1.14 5.48
CA ASN A 75 8.02 0.16 5.50
C ASN A 75 8.60 0.48 4.12
N PHE A 76 9.08 1.72 3.93
CA PHE A 76 9.61 2.17 2.64
C PHE A 76 10.77 1.32 2.13
N GLY A 77 11.69 0.90 3.00
CA GLY A 77 12.80 0.05 2.61
C GLY A 77 12.36 -1.36 2.18
N GLY A 78 11.39 -1.95 2.90
CA GLY A 78 10.76 -3.21 2.53
C GLY A 78 9.99 -3.10 1.21
N PHE A 79 9.26 -2.01 1.01
CA PHE A 79 8.53 -1.73 -0.23
C PHE A 79 9.46 -1.70 -1.45
N VAL A 80 10.59 -0.99 -1.38
CA VAL A 80 11.59 -0.96 -2.44
C VAL A 80 12.10 -2.36 -2.74
N LYS A 81 12.51 -3.11 -1.70
CA LYS A 81 13.03 -4.48 -1.85
C LYS A 81 12.03 -5.44 -2.49
N VAL A 82 10.75 -5.35 -2.13
CA VAL A 82 9.69 -6.19 -2.74
C VAL A 82 9.62 -5.95 -4.24
N ILE A 83 9.55 -4.69 -4.66
CA ILE A 83 9.43 -4.35 -6.08
C ILE A 83 10.69 -4.74 -6.85
N ASP A 84 11.87 -4.53 -6.27
CA ASP A 84 13.14 -4.93 -6.90
C ASP A 84 13.24 -6.47 -7.00
N ALA A 85 12.77 -7.21 -5.99
CA ALA A 85 12.71 -8.68 -6.02
C ALA A 85 11.75 -9.22 -7.10
N LEU A 86 10.67 -8.47 -7.40
CA LEU A 86 9.77 -8.76 -8.52
C LEU A 86 10.39 -8.40 -9.89
N GLY A 87 11.60 -7.82 -9.90
CA GLY A 87 12.25 -7.32 -11.10
C GLY A 87 11.67 -6.01 -11.62
N GLY A 88 10.96 -5.24 -10.80
CA GLY A 88 10.22 -4.04 -11.19
C GLY A 88 8.76 -4.30 -11.52
N ILE A 89 7.99 -3.21 -11.63
CA ILE A 89 6.57 -3.23 -11.96
C ILE A 89 6.23 -2.22 -13.05
N THR A 90 5.09 -2.39 -13.70
CA THR A 90 4.51 -1.37 -14.58
C THR A 90 3.40 -0.63 -13.84
N VAL A 91 3.48 0.71 -13.86
CA VAL A 91 2.44 1.62 -13.33
C VAL A 91 1.89 2.48 -14.44
N ASN A 92 0.63 2.85 -14.36
CA ASN A 92 0.00 3.76 -15.32
C ASN A 92 -0.17 5.14 -14.70
N SER A 93 0.41 6.18 -15.32
CA SER A 93 0.29 7.56 -14.86
C SER A 93 -0.79 8.32 -15.62
N ASP A 94 -1.65 9.03 -14.88
CA ASP A 94 -2.65 9.94 -15.48
C ASP A 94 -2.00 11.14 -16.15
N TYR A 95 -0.77 11.50 -15.75
CA TYR A 95 -0.07 12.72 -16.13
C TYR A 95 1.35 12.43 -16.59
N ASP A 96 1.85 13.29 -17.46
CA ASP A 96 3.26 13.50 -17.73
C ASP A 96 3.78 14.50 -16.70
N PHE A 97 4.80 14.10 -15.89
CA PHE A 97 5.30 14.97 -14.81
C PHE A 97 6.73 14.66 -14.36
N ASP A 98 7.38 15.70 -13.88
CA ASP A 98 8.62 15.59 -13.11
C ASP A 98 8.31 15.53 -11.62
N SER A 99 8.97 14.62 -10.90
CA SER A 99 8.82 14.52 -9.46
C SER A 99 9.37 15.78 -8.76
N LYS A 100 8.55 16.36 -7.88
CA LYS A 100 8.92 17.50 -7.03
C LYS A 100 9.32 17.10 -5.63
N ASN A 101 8.92 15.91 -5.19
CA ASN A 101 9.31 15.37 -3.89
C ASN A 101 10.79 14.97 -3.86
N ILE A 102 11.25 14.29 -4.93
CA ILE A 102 12.66 13.91 -5.14
C ILE A 102 12.98 14.26 -6.58
N LEU A 103 13.87 15.22 -6.77
CA LEU A 103 14.20 15.74 -8.10
C LEU A 103 14.94 14.69 -8.95
N GLY A 104 14.80 14.81 -10.26
CA GLY A 104 15.53 14.01 -11.23
C GLY A 104 14.78 12.78 -11.75
N TYR A 105 13.50 12.62 -11.40
CA TYR A 105 12.65 11.53 -11.91
C TYR A 105 11.52 12.09 -12.75
N HIS A 106 11.38 11.55 -13.96
CA HIS A 106 10.32 11.86 -14.89
C HIS A 106 9.42 10.64 -15.09
N PHE A 107 8.10 10.88 -15.17
CA PHE A 107 7.10 9.86 -15.45
C PHE A 107 6.24 10.32 -16.63
N ASN A 108 6.17 9.50 -17.68
CA ASN A 108 5.34 9.76 -18.82
C ASN A 108 3.86 9.48 -18.51
N LYS A 109 2.96 10.19 -19.16
CA LYS A 109 1.55 9.80 -19.16
C LYS A 109 1.40 8.42 -19.79
N GLY A 110 0.65 7.53 -19.15
CA GLY A 110 0.50 6.14 -19.57
C GLY A 110 1.43 5.19 -18.82
N GLU A 111 1.86 4.13 -19.45
CA GLU A 111 2.66 3.07 -18.84
C GLU A 111 4.10 3.51 -18.58
N ASN A 112 4.57 3.25 -17.36
CA ASN A 112 5.94 3.43 -16.91
C ASN A 112 6.43 2.14 -16.26
N TYR A 113 7.56 1.62 -16.70
CA TYR A 113 8.25 0.54 -16.01
C TYR A 113 9.16 1.13 -14.94
N VAL A 114 8.98 0.71 -13.69
CA VAL A 114 9.64 1.32 -12.53
C VAL A 114 10.27 0.27 -11.63
N ASN A 115 11.46 0.57 -11.12
CA ASN A 115 12.10 -0.18 -10.03
C ASN A 115 11.51 0.25 -8.67
N GLY A 116 12.00 -0.33 -7.57
CA GLY A 116 11.48 -0.07 -6.23
C GLY A 116 11.59 1.39 -5.80
N GLU A 117 12.71 2.04 -6.10
CA GLU A 117 12.90 3.47 -5.77
C GLU A 117 11.97 4.37 -6.58
N GLN A 118 11.89 4.16 -7.88
CA GLN A 118 11.00 4.91 -8.76
C GLN A 118 9.53 4.72 -8.37
N ALA A 119 9.12 3.50 -8.04
CA ALA A 119 7.77 3.20 -7.58
C ALA A 119 7.45 3.91 -6.25
N LEU A 120 8.42 3.99 -5.32
CA LEU A 120 8.26 4.73 -4.08
C LEU A 120 8.10 6.23 -4.33
N ILE A 121 8.89 6.81 -5.22
CA ILE A 121 8.79 8.22 -5.62
C ILE A 121 7.44 8.50 -6.25
N PHE A 122 7.00 7.67 -7.21
CA PHE A 122 5.70 7.76 -7.85
C PHE A 122 4.54 7.71 -6.85
N ALA A 123 4.56 6.75 -5.90
CA ALA A 123 3.53 6.58 -4.88
C ALA A 123 3.47 7.73 -3.85
N ARG A 124 4.56 8.48 -3.68
CA ARG A 124 4.65 9.58 -2.70
C ARG A 124 4.48 10.96 -3.32
N GLU A 125 4.51 11.08 -4.64
CA GLU A 125 4.38 12.37 -5.30
C GLU A 125 3.00 12.98 -5.08
N ARG A 126 2.97 14.26 -4.74
CA ARG A 126 1.76 15.06 -4.55
C ARG A 126 1.91 16.51 -5.02
N TYR A 127 3.14 17.02 -5.03
CA TYR A 127 3.42 18.42 -5.33
C TYR A 127 3.44 18.73 -6.82
N ALA A 128 3.57 17.71 -7.66
CA ALA A 128 3.48 17.83 -9.10
C ALA A 128 2.04 18.03 -9.60
N PHE A 129 1.02 17.77 -8.74
CA PHE A 129 -0.38 17.75 -9.13
C PHE A 129 -1.21 18.82 -8.42
N GLN A 130 -2.19 19.36 -9.12
CA GLN A 130 -3.16 20.30 -8.52
C GLN A 130 -4.05 19.58 -7.49
N GLU A 131 -4.43 18.33 -7.74
CA GLU A 131 -5.23 17.50 -6.84
C GLU A 131 -4.45 16.98 -5.62
N GLY A 132 -3.14 17.19 -5.57
CA GLY A 132 -2.29 16.88 -4.44
C GLY A 132 -2.46 15.46 -3.88
N ASP A 133 -3.05 15.37 -2.71
CA ASP A 133 -3.26 14.11 -1.97
C ASP A 133 -4.17 13.11 -2.71
N ARG A 134 -5.15 13.58 -3.47
CA ARG A 134 -6.06 12.72 -4.23
C ARG A 134 -5.31 11.97 -5.33
N GLN A 135 -4.43 12.67 -6.07
CA GLN A 135 -3.61 12.03 -7.08
C GLN A 135 -2.59 11.07 -6.46
N ARG A 136 -2.02 11.43 -5.31
CA ARG A 136 -1.17 10.50 -4.55
C ARG A 136 -1.89 9.20 -4.22
N GLY A 137 -3.16 9.27 -3.79
CA GLY A 137 -3.97 8.07 -3.54
C GLY A 137 -4.13 7.21 -4.80
N LYS A 138 -4.41 7.81 -5.96
CA LYS A 138 -4.49 7.08 -7.24
C LYS A 138 -3.15 6.42 -7.60
N ASN A 139 -2.03 7.15 -7.47
CA ASN A 139 -0.70 6.62 -7.75
C ASN A 139 -0.38 5.41 -6.85
N GLN A 140 -0.77 5.46 -5.57
CA GLN A 140 -0.60 4.33 -4.65
C GLN A 140 -1.39 3.10 -5.10
N MET A 141 -2.62 3.28 -5.58
CA MET A 141 -3.45 2.20 -6.11
C MET A 141 -2.84 1.59 -7.38
N GLU A 142 -2.29 2.41 -8.28
CA GLU A 142 -1.61 1.94 -9.48
C GLU A 142 -0.37 1.11 -9.16
N VAL A 143 0.42 1.51 -8.15
CA VAL A 143 1.55 0.70 -7.69
C VAL A 143 1.09 -0.66 -7.16
N ILE A 144 0.02 -0.71 -6.36
CA ILE A 144 -0.51 -1.99 -5.85
C ILE A 144 -1.01 -2.87 -6.99
N ARG A 145 -1.72 -2.29 -7.97
CA ARG A 145 -2.13 -3.02 -9.19
C ARG A 145 -0.93 -3.60 -9.92
N GLY A 146 0.13 -2.80 -10.09
CA GLY A 146 1.37 -3.23 -10.73
C GLY A 146 2.03 -4.39 -9.98
N VAL A 147 2.10 -4.31 -8.65
CA VAL A 147 2.62 -5.39 -7.79
C VAL A 147 1.79 -6.66 -7.93
N VAL A 148 0.46 -6.57 -7.81
CA VAL A 148 -0.44 -7.73 -7.94
C VAL A 148 -0.32 -8.36 -9.33
N LYS A 149 -0.37 -7.55 -10.39
CA LYS A 149 -0.23 -8.03 -11.79
C LYS A 149 1.11 -8.75 -12.01
N LYS A 150 2.20 -8.18 -11.48
CA LYS A 150 3.53 -8.79 -11.60
C LYS A 150 3.65 -10.06 -10.77
N ALA A 151 3.14 -10.08 -9.54
CA ALA A 151 3.17 -11.25 -8.66
C ALA A 151 2.38 -12.44 -9.24
N LEU A 152 1.31 -12.18 -9.97
CA LEU A 152 0.49 -13.20 -10.65
C LEU A 152 1.02 -13.58 -12.03
N SER A 153 2.12 -12.99 -12.50
CA SER A 153 2.70 -13.32 -13.79
C SER A 153 3.33 -14.72 -13.78
N PRO A 154 3.29 -15.46 -14.91
CA PRO A 154 3.89 -16.80 -15.01
C PRO A 154 5.38 -16.84 -14.66
N GLU A 155 6.13 -15.76 -14.94
CA GLU A 155 7.54 -15.61 -14.63
C GLU A 155 7.81 -15.68 -13.12
N ILE A 156 6.97 -15.02 -12.33
CA ILE A 156 7.08 -14.98 -10.86
C ILE A 156 6.60 -16.28 -10.25
N LEU A 157 5.53 -16.88 -10.76
CA LEU A 157 5.00 -18.16 -10.27
C LEU A 157 6.02 -19.29 -10.34
N THR A 158 6.91 -19.28 -11.33
CA THR A 158 8.01 -20.27 -11.46
C THR A 158 9.19 -19.98 -10.51
N SER A 159 9.34 -18.74 -10.04
CA SER A 159 10.46 -18.28 -9.18
C SER A 159 10.02 -18.00 -7.74
N TYR A 160 8.80 -18.37 -7.36
CA TYR A 160 8.14 -17.96 -6.11
C TYR A 160 8.96 -18.29 -4.85
N SER A 161 9.61 -19.45 -4.79
CA SER A 161 10.41 -19.88 -3.64
C SER A 161 11.65 -18.99 -3.40
N SER A 162 12.30 -18.51 -4.46
CA SER A 162 13.46 -17.64 -4.35
C SER A 162 13.08 -16.21 -3.94
N ILE A 163 11.93 -15.75 -4.39
CA ILE A 163 11.37 -14.43 -4.02
C ILE A 163 10.97 -14.41 -2.55
N LEU A 164 10.23 -15.43 -2.08
CA LEU A 164 9.86 -15.54 -0.67
C LEU A 164 11.05 -15.58 0.28
N SER A 165 12.13 -16.27 -0.09
CA SER A 165 13.36 -16.31 0.73
C SER A 165 14.04 -14.93 0.83
N SER A 166 13.90 -14.08 -0.19
CA SER A 166 14.41 -12.71 -0.22
C SER A 166 13.53 -11.73 0.59
N LEU A 167 12.27 -12.10 0.82
CA LEU A 167 11.26 -11.27 1.48
C LEU A 167 11.14 -11.53 2.99
N SER A 168 12.14 -12.13 3.64
CA SER A 168 12.14 -12.46 5.09
C SER A 168 11.87 -11.27 6.05
N LEU A 169 11.67 -10.06 5.51
CA LEU A 169 11.32 -8.83 6.23
C LEU A 169 9.83 -8.50 6.19
N ILE A 170 9.01 -9.35 5.55
CA ILE A 170 7.57 -9.14 5.45
C ILE A 170 6.88 -9.96 6.52
N HIS A 171 6.23 -9.29 7.47
CA HIS A 171 5.36 -9.94 8.43
C HIS A 171 3.95 -10.08 7.82
N ILE A 172 3.63 -11.27 7.32
CA ILE A 172 2.25 -11.70 7.08
C ILE A 172 1.87 -12.48 8.33
N SER A 173 0.92 -12.00 9.10
CA SER A 173 0.45 -12.70 10.29
C SER A 173 -1.05 -12.80 10.25
N GLU A 174 -1.56 -13.98 10.61
CA GLU A 174 -2.95 -14.11 11.00
C GLU A 174 -3.16 -13.36 12.32
N PRO A 175 -4.28 -12.66 12.51
CA PRO A 175 -4.62 -12.12 13.81
C PRO A 175 -4.79 -13.30 14.78
N THR A 176 -3.98 -13.36 15.81
CA THR A 176 -4.21 -14.26 16.95
C THR A 176 -5.44 -13.71 17.69
N ARG A 177 -6.59 -14.38 17.53
CA ARG A 177 -7.76 -14.20 18.38
C ARG A 177 -7.59 -14.95 19.68
#